data_88586d74bd1544b4351416b912035138
#
_entry.id   88586d74bd1544b4351416b912035138
#
_cell.length_a   1.000
_cell.length_b   1.000
_cell.length_c   1.000
_cell.angle_alpha   90.00
_cell.angle_beta   90.00
_cell.angle_gamma   90.00
#
_symmetry.space_group_name_H-M   'P 1'
#
loop_
_entity.id
_entity.type
_entity.pdbx_description
1 polymer ?
#
loop_
_entity_poly.entity_id
_entity_poly.type
_entity_poly.pdbx_seq_one_letter_code
_entity_poly.pdbx_strand_id
1 'polypeptide(L)'
;MFDFSKVVDRHGTWCTQWDYVADRFGTADLLPFTISDMDFATAPCIIEALNQRLMHGVFGYSRWKNDEFLAAIAHWFSTQHYTAIDTQSVVYGPSVIYMVSELIRQWSETGEGVVIHTPAYDAFYKAIEGNQRTVMPVALEKQADGWFCDMGKLEAVLAKPECKIMLLCSPQNPTGKVWTCDELEIMADLCERHGVRVISDEIHMDMVWGEQPHIPWCNVARGDWALLTSGSKSFNIPALTGAYGIIENSSSRDAYLSALKGRDGLSSPSVLALTAHIAAYQQGAPWLDALRVYLKDNLTYIADKMNAAFPELNWQIPQSTYLAWLDLRPLNIDDNALQKALIEQEKVAIMPGYTYGEEGRGFVRLNAGCPRSKLEKGVAGLINAIRAVR
;
A
#
# COMPACT_ATOMS: atom_id res chain seq x y z
N MET A 1 13.77 -18.93 14.67
CA MET A 1 14.15 -18.23 13.43
C MET A 1 13.01 -18.44 12.45
N PHE A 2 12.50 -17.37 11.81
CA PHE A 2 11.41 -17.48 10.84
C PHE A 2 11.96 -17.91 9.48
N ASP A 3 11.24 -18.81 8.79
CA ASP A 3 11.68 -19.36 7.49
C ASP A 3 10.76 -18.81 6.37
N PHE A 4 11.27 -17.85 5.61
CA PHE A 4 10.60 -17.26 4.44
C PHE A 4 11.00 -17.95 3.12
N SER A 5 11.85 -18.99 3.15
CA SER A 5 12.22 -19.77 1.97
C SER A 5 11.17 -20.82 1.60
N LYS A 6 10.28 -21.15 2.55
CA LYS A 6 9.25 -22.16 2.37
C LYS A 6 8.24 -21.72 1.32
N VAL A 7 8.10 -22.53 0.28
CA VAL A 7 7.04 -22.33 -0.74
C VAL A 7 5.70 -22.79 -0.17
N VAL A 8 4.72 -21.91 -0.18
CA VAL A 8 3.34 -22.22 0.17
C VAL A 8 2.52 -22.28 -1.12
N ASP A 9 1.88 -23.44 -1.38
CA ASP A 9 0.96 -23.56 -2.50
C ASP A 9 -0.33 -22.77 -2.18
N ARG A 10 -0.68 -21.83 -3.06
CA ARG A 10 -1.85 -20.95 -2.92
C ARG A 10 -2.96 -21.27 -3.92
N HIS A 11 -2.80 -22.30 -4.76
CA HIS A 11 -3.86 -22.75 -5.65
C HIS A 11 -5.03 -23.36 -4.86
N GLY A 12 -6.24 -23.15 -5.33
CA GLY A 12 -7.45 -23.63 -4.69
C GLY A 12 -7.81 -22.96 -3.37
N THR A 13 -7.22 -21.80 -3.09
CA THR A 13 -7.47 -21.00 -1.87
C THR A 13 -8.30 -19.74 -2.13
N TRP A 14 -8.86 -19.61 -3.32
CA TRP A 14 -9.55 -18.42 -3.82
C TRP A 14 -8.66 -17.18 -3.88
N CYS A 15 -7.37 -17.39 -4.03
CA CYS A 15 -6.38 -16.34 -4.07
C CYS A 15 -6.46 -15.54 -5.38
N THR A 16 -6.74 -14.26 -5.30
CA THR A 16 -6.84 -13.37 -6.48
C THR A 16 -5.57 -13.42 -7.33
N GLN A 17 -4.41 -13.49 -6.71
CA GLN A 17 -3.13 -13.50 -7.42
C GLN A 17 -2.87 -14.82 -8.16
N TRP A 18 -3.29 -15.97 -7.61
CA TRP A 18 -3.01 -17.29 -8.15
C TRP A 18 -4.19 -17.90 -8.90
N ASP A 19 -5.35 -17.97 -8.25
CA ASP A 19 -6.52 -18.66 -8.82
C ASP A 19 -7.25 -17.84 -9.89
N TYR A 20 -7.13 -16.49 -9.81
CA TYR A 20 -7.81 -15.55 -10.72
C TYR A 20 -6.85 -14.70 -11.55
N VAL A 21 -5.61 -15.16 -11.77
CA VAL A 21 -4.64 -14.46 -12.62
C VAL A 21 -5.16 -14.29 -14.07
N ALA A 22 -5.95 -15.24 -14.53
CA ALA A 22 -6.54 -15.22 -15.89
C ALA A 22 -7.48 -14.04 -16.12
N ASP A 23 -8.16 -13.52 -15.09
CA ASP A 23 -9.10 -12.39 -15.22
C ASP A 23 -8.41 -11.13 -15.73
N ARG A 24 -7.14 -10.97 -15.41
CA ARG A 24 -6.33 -9.83 -15.84
C ARG A 24 -5.42 -10.13 -17.02
N PHE A 25 -4.86 -11.32 -17.08
CA PHE A 25 -3.81 -11.67 -18.04
C PHE A 25 -4.26 -12.64 -19.14
N GLY A 26 -5.54 -13.07 -19.12
CA GLY A 26 -6.16 -13.89 -20.17
C GLY A 26 -5.79 -15.37 -20.15
N THR A 27 -4.88 -15.81 -19.26
CA THR A 27 -4.49 -17.21 -19.08
C THR A 27 -4.17 -17.54 -17.62
N ALA A 28 -4.49 -18.75 -17.19
CA ALA A 28 -4.27 -19.20 -15.82
C ALA A 28 -2.86 -19.79 -15.59
N ASP A 29 -2.16 -20.17 -16.63
CA ASP A 29 -0.83 -20.79 -16.56
C ASP A 29 0.26 -19.71 -16.48
N LEU A 30 0.29 -18.96 -15.39
CA LEU A 30 1.25 -17.88 -15.15
C LEU A 30 1.79 -17.93 -13.72
N LEU A 31 3.08 -17.62 -13.58
CA LEU A 31 3.71 -17.37 -12.28
C LEU A 31 3.49 -15.91 -11.89
N PRO A 32 2.65 -15.59 -10.87
CA PRO A 32 2.20 -14.22 -10.64
C PRO A 32 3.11 -13.44 -9.68
N PHE A 33 3.37 -12.16 -10.03
CA PHE A 33 4.06 -11.14 -9.21
C PHE A 33 3.28 -9.82 -9.25
N THR A 34 1.97 -9.88 -9.08
CA THR A 34 1.05 -8.81 -9.51
C THR A 34 0.56 -7.93 -8.39
N ILE A 35 -0.34 -8.42 -7.54
CA ILE A 35 -0.96 -7.63 -6.46
C ILE A 35 -0.10 -7.63 -5.19
N SER A 36 -0.47 -6.80 -4.22
CA SER A 36 0.39 -6.52 -3.06
C SER A 36 0.04 -7.34 -1.82
N ASP A 37 -0.28 -8.63 -1.98
CA ASP A 37 -0.19 -9.64 -0.93
C ASP A 37 1.08 -10.48 -1.15
N MET A 38 1.50 -11.22 -0.14
CA MET A 38 2.75 -11.98 -0.17
C MET A 38 2.50 -13.49 -0.19
N ASP A 39 3.47 -14.27 -0.63
CA ASP A 39 3.41 -15.74 -0.63
C ASP A 39 4.01 -16.36 0.65
N PHE A 40 3.97 -15.65 1.76
CA PHE A 40 4.42 -16.11 3.06
C PHE A 40 3.23 -16.38 3.97
N ALA A 41 3.34 -17.43 4.81
CA ALA A 41 2.44 -17.55 5.95
C ALA A 41 2.61 -16.31 6.86
N THR A 42 1.50 -15.84 7.44
CA THR A 42 1.56 -14.75 8.42
C THR A 42 2.31 -15.15 9.69
N ALA A 43 2.55 -14.18 10.59
CA ALA A 43 3.28 -14.40 11.83
C ALA A 43 2.66 -15.53 12.69
N PRO A 44 3.47 -16.40 13.29
CA PRO A 44 2.97 -17.50 14.13
C PRO A 44 2.05 -17.06 15.26
N CYS A 45 2.32 -15.92 15.89
CA CYS A 45 1.46 -15.36 16.94
C CYS A 45 0.04 -15.06 16.45
N ILE A 46 -0.10 -14.63 15.19
CA ILE A 46 -1.41 -14.40 14.56
C ILE A 46 -2.13 -15.73 14.35
N ILE A 47 -1.44 -16.74 13.80
CA ILE A 47 -2.02 -18.07 13.58
C ILE A 47 -2.49 -18.69 14.90
N GLU A 48 -1.68 -18.56 15.94
CA GLU A 48 -2.04 -19.08 17.27
C GLU A 48 -3.27 -18.37 17.85
N ALA A 49 -3.31 -17.04 17.82
CA ALA A 49 -4.44 -16.26 18.30
C ALA A 49 -5.74 -16.59 17.52
N LEU A 50 -5.64 -16.73 16.19
CA LEU A 50 -6.77 -17.12 15.36
C LEU A 50 -7.26 -18.55 15.70
N ASN A 51 -6.36 -19.50 15.89
CA ASN A 51 -6.72 -20.86 16.28
C ASN A 51 -7.46 -20.88 17.65
N GLN A 52 -6.97 -20.15 18.63
CA GLN A 52 -7.64 -20.02 19.94
C GLN A 52 -9.03 -19.42 19.77
N ARG A 53 -9.17 -18.40 18.93
CA ARG A 53 -10.47 -17.76 18.65
C ARG A 53 -11.44 -18.70 17.92
N LEU A 54 -10.94 -19.50 16.98
CA LEU A 54 -11.72 -20.52 16.26
C LEU A 54 -12.23 -21.62 17.20
N MET A 55 -11.37 -22.09 18.12
CA MET A 55 -11.73 -23.12 19.10
C MET A 55 -12.84 -22.69 20.07
N HIS A 56 -13.03 -21.38 20.29
CA HIS A 56 -14.17 -20.87 21.07
C HIS A 56 -15.52 -21.19 20.42
N GLY A 57 -15.61 -21.25 19.08
CA GLY A 57 -16.75 -21.72 18.31
C GLY A 57 -17.96 -20.78 18.21
N VAL A 58 -17.96 -19.63 18.92
CA VAL A 58 -19.09 -18.68 18.85
C VAL A 58 -18.61 -17.39 18.13
N PHE A 59 -19.21 -17.07 16.99
CA PHE A 59 -18.87 -15.93 16.13
C PHE A 59 -20.01 -14.90 16.13
N GLY A 60 -20.33 -14.37 17.31
CA GLY A 60 -21.31 -13.29 17.47
C GLY A 60 -20.76 -11.92 17.04
N TYR A 61 -21.63 -10.90 17.08
CA TYR A 61 -21.22 -9.54 16.78
C TYR A 61 -20.08 -9.07 17.69
N SER A 62 -19.09 -8.39 17.11
CA SER A 62 -17.94 -7.84 17.82
C SER A 62 -17.92 -6.31 17.75
N ARG A 63 -17.07 -5.70 18.57
CA ARG A 63 -16.86 -4.25 18.62
C ARG A 63 -15.39 -3.92 18.49
N TRP A 64 -15.07 -2.98 17.58
CA TRP A 64 -13.72 -2.50 17.41
C TRP A 64 -13.28 -1.54 18.53
N LYS A 65 -14.22 -0.75 19.09
CA LYS A 65 -13.94 0.16 20.20
C LYS A 65 -13.91 -0.63 21.51
N ASN A 66 -12.83 -1.40 21.69
CA ASN A 66 -12.50 -2.13 22.89
C ASN A 66 -11.06 -1.83 23.30
N ASP A 67 -10.79 -1.98 24.60
CA ASP A 67 -9.51 -1.56 25.20
C ASP A 67 -8.31 -2.32 24.61
N GLU A 68 -8.43 -3.60 24.32
CA GLU A 68 -7.35 -4.42 23.79
C GLU A 68 -6.91 -3.98 22.40
N PHE A 69 -7.87 -3.75 21.50
CA PHE A 69 -7.59 -3.29 20.13
C PHE A 69 -6.98 -1.88 20.13
N LEU A 70 -7.57 -0.96 20.90
CA LEU A 70 -7.07 0.41 21.00
C LEU A 70 -5.67 0.46 21.65
N ALA A 71 -5.44 -0.33 22.69
CA ALA A 71 -4.13 -0.43 23.31
C ALA A 71 -3.08 -1.07 22.39
N ALA A 72 -3.46 -2.07 21.58
CA ALA A 72 -2.56 -2.68 20.61
C ALA A 72 -2.11 -1.67 19.54
N ILE A 73 -3.06 -0.85 19.01
CA ILE A 73 -2.73 0.22 18.06
C ILE A 73 -1.80 1.26 18.70
N ALA A 74 -2.13 1.76 19.90
CA ALA A 74 -1.30 2.74 20.60
C ALA A 74 0.12 2.19 20.89
N HIS A 75 0.21 0.93 21.29
CA HIS A 75 1.49 0.24 21.48
C HIS A 75 2.31 0.19 20.19
N TRP A 76 1.68 -0.16 19.06
CA TRP A 76 2.35 -0.26 17.75
C TRP A 76 2.91 1.09 17.32
N PHE A 77 2.10 2.14 17.35
CA PHE A 77 2.57 3.49 17.01
C PHE A 77 3.70 3.96 17.93
N SER A 78 3.58 3.74 19.23
CA SER A 78 4.60 4.13 20.18
C SER A 78 5.93 3.38 19.98
N THR A 79 5.89 2.08 19.74
CA THR A 79 7.11 1.24 19.69
C THR A 79 7.74 1.17 18.30
N GLN A 80 6.95 1.24 17.23
CA GLN A 80 7.46 1.11 15.87
C GLN A 80 7.67 2.46 15.17
N HIS A 81 6.88 3.48 15.56
CA HIS A 81 6.92 4.80 14.91
C HIS A 81 7.22 5.94 15.87
N TYR A 82 7.51 5.64 17.16
CA TYR A 82 7.82 6.62 18.19
C TYR A 82 6.79 7.75 18.29
N THR A 83 5.54 7.42 18.05
CA THR A 83 4.42 8.35 17.95
C THR A 83 3.35 8.02 18.97
N ALA A 84 2.95 9.00 19.77
CA ALA A 84 1.78 8.89 20.65
C ALA A 84 0.51 9.25 19.88
N ILE A 85 -0.54 8.44 20.02
CA ILE A 85 -1.85 8.70 19.42
C ILE A 85 -2.93 8.81 20.49
N ASP A 86 -3.95 9.65 20.22
CA ASP A 86 -5.17 9.65 21.01
C ASP A 86 -6.08 8.51 20.54
N THR A 87 -6.27 7.49 21.37
CA THR A 87 -7.12 6.35 21.07
C THR A 87 -8.61 6.71 20.89
N GLN A 88 -9.05 7.88 21.38
CA GLN A 88 -10.41 8.38 21.14
C GLN A 88 -10.61 8.86 19.70
N SER A 89 -9.53 9.18 18.98
CA SER A 89 -9.53 9.56 17.58
C SER A 89 -9.49 8.37 16.62
N VAL A 90 -9.29 7.16 17.14
CA VAL A 90 -9.28 5.93 16.32
C VAL A 90 -10.70 5.60 15.83
N VAL A 91 -10.80 5.21 14.56
CA VAL A 91 -12.01 4.68 13.92
C VAL A 91 -11.67 3.38 13.19
N TYR A 92 -12.66 2.52 13.03
CA TYR A 92 -12.55 1.27 12.27
C TYR A 92 -13.12 1.45 10.85
N GLY A 93 -12.61 0.65 9.92
CA GLY A 93 -13.19 0.44 8.60
C GLY A 93 -12.89 -0.97 8.07
N PRO A 94 -13.70 -1.50 7.13
CA PRO A 94 -13.46 -2.83 6.57
C PRO A 94 -12.20 -2.88 5.69
N SER A 95 -11.81 -1.76 5.10
CA SER A 95 -10.55 -1.59 4.35
C SER A 95 -10.16 -0.12 4.28
N VAL A 96 -8.88 0.15 4.04
CA VAL A 96 -8.38 1.53 3.84
C VAL A 96 -9.10 2.19 2.66
N ILE A 97 -9.31 1.50 1.54
CA ILE A 97 -9.99 2.07 0.37
C ILE A 97 -11.45 2.41 0.64
N TYR A 98 -12.17 1.63 1.47
CA TYR A 98 -13.50 2.03 1.92
C TYR A 98 -13.44 3.33 2.71
N MET A 99 -12.48 3.46 3.64
CA MET A 99 -12.30 4.66 4.46
C MET A 99 -11.94 5.87 3.61
N VAL A 100 -11.04 5.72 2.65
CA VAL A 100 -10.70 6.75 1.63
C VAL A 100 -11.97 7.19 0.89
N SER A 101 -12.73 6.24 0.36
CA SER A 101 -13.96 6.50 -0.40
C SER A 101 -15.01 7.24 0.44
N GLU A 102 -15.16 6.87 1.71
CA GLU A 102 -16.09 7.55 2.62
C GLU A 102 -15.65 8.98 2.94
N LEU A 103 -14.39 9.21 3.25
CA LEU A 103 -13.88 10.55 3.53
C LEU A 103 -13.92 11.45 2.28
N ILE A 104 -13.69 10.91 1.08
CA ILE A 104 -13.90 11.66 -0.17
C ILE A 104 -15.33 12.15 -0.26
N ARG A 105 -16.33 11.32 0.03
CA ARG A 105 -17.75 11.71 0.02
C ARG A 105 -18.08 12.77 1.05
N GLN A 106 -17.49 12.69 2.24
CA GLN A 106 -17.77 13.63 3.33
C GLN A 106 -17.09 15.00 3.15
N TRP A 107 -15.90 15.00 2.55
CA TRP A 107 -15.04 16.17 2.51
C TRP A 107 -15.08 16.92 1.19
N SER A 108 -15.84 16.44 0.23
CA SER A 108 -15.99 17.07 -1.08
C SER A 108 -17.38 16.84 -1.65
N GLU A 109 -17.75 17.65 -2.65
CA GLU A 109 -18.97 17.52 -3.42
C GLU A 109 -18.68 16.89 -4.80
N THR A 110 -19.73 16.43 -5.50
CA THR A 110 -19.63 15.92 -6.87
C THR A 110 -18.94 16.93 -7.78
N GLY A 111 -17.94 16.47 -8.54
CA GLY A 111 -17.16 17.31 -9.46
C GLY A 111 -15.95 18.00 -8.85
N GLU A 112 -15.87 18.08 -7.51
CA GLU A 112 -14.70 18.65 -6.84
C GLU A 112 -13.47 17.75 -6.95
N GLY A 113 -12.28 18.33 -6.73
CA GLY A 113 -10.98 17.73 -7.00
C GLY A 113 -10.35 17.06 -5.80
N VAL A 114 -9.70 15.94 -6.09
CA VAL A 114 -8.82 15.22 -5.16
C VAL A 114 -7.42 15.14 -5.77
N VAL A 115 -6.43 15.73 -5.09
CA VAL A 115 -5.02 15.66 -5.50
C VAL A 115 -4.44 14.30 -5.14
N ILE A 116 -3.71 13.70 -6.08
CA ILE A 116 -2.86 12.53 -5.87
C ILE A 116 -1.49 12.74 -6.51
N HIS A 117 -0.46 12.15 -5.92
CA HIS A 117 0.86 12.08 -6.56
C HIS A 117 0.90 10.90 -7.52
N THR A 118 1.29 11.16 -8.78
CA THR A 118 1.37 10.13 -9.82
C THR A 118 2.82 9.78 -10.16
N PRO A 119 3.13 8.51 -10.57
CA PRO A 119 2.21 7.37 -10.71
C PRO A 119 1.58 6.99 -9.37
N ALA A 120 0.33 6.52 -9.37
CA ALA A 120 -0.43 6.25 -8.15
C ALA A 120 -1.07 4.87 -8.15
N TYR A 121 -1.39 4.37 -6.97
CA TYR A 121 -2.16 3.13 -6.81
C TYR A 121 -3.49 3.22 -7.55
N ASP A 122 -3.78 2.23 -8.42
CA ASP A 122 -4.94 2.25 -9.34
C ASP A 122 -6.30 2.36 -8.62
N ALA A 123 -6.39 1.87 -7.38
CA ALA A 123 -7.62 2.00 -6.59
C ALA A 123 -7.91 3.45 -6.17
N PHE A 124 -6.92 4.35 -6.16
CA PHE A 124 -7.16 5.76 -5.87
C PHE A 124 -7.96 6.42 -6.98
N TYR A 125 -7.58 6.19 -8.25
CA TYR A 125 -8.35 6.67 -9.41
C TYR A 125 -9.80 6.18 -9.33
N LYS A 126 -9.99 4.87 -9.09
CA LYS A 126 -11.31 4.24 -8.99
C LYS A 126 -12.13 4.79 -7.81
N ALA A 127 -11.50 5.06 -6.66
CA ALA A 127 -12.19 5.63 -5.50
C ALA A 127 -12.62 7.08 -5.76
N ILE A 128 -11.77 7.88 -6.41
CA ILE A 128 -12.08 9.27 -6.74
C ILE A 128 -13.19 9.34 -7.79
N GLU A 129 -12.99 8.70 -8.94
CA GLU A 129 -13.92 8.72 -10.06
C GLU A 129 -15.24 8.01 -9.76
N GLY A 130 -15.18 6.87 -9.04
CA GLY A 130 -16.35 6.12 -8.61
C GLY A 130 -17.24 6.89 -7.64
N ASN A 131 -16.69 7.88 -6.94
CA ASN A 131 -17.44 8.84 -6.15
C ASN A 131 -17.77 10.14 -6.91
N GLN A 132 -17.56 10.19 -8.23
CA GLN A 132 -17.85 11.35 -9.09
C GLN A 132 -17.02 12.59 -8.70
N ARG A 133 -15.78 12.40 -8.27
CA ARG A 133 -14.80 13.46 -8.04
C ARG A 133 -13.77 13.46 -9.15
N THR A 134 -13.06 14.56 -9.28
CA THR A 134 -12.05 14.75 -10.33
C THR A 134 -10.65 14.44 -9.78
N VAL A 135 -9.90 13.60 -10.47
CA VAL A 135 -8.49 13.37 -10.15
C VAL A 135 -7.68 14.61 -10.55
N MET A 136 -6.89 15.13 -9.63
CA MET A 136 -5.97 16.25 -9.86
C MET A 136 -4.52 15.75 -9.68
N PRO A 137 -3.86 15.28 -10.76
CA PRO A 137 -2.56 14.65 -10.64
C PRO A 137 -1.44 15.67 -10.42
N VAL A 138 -0.48 15.30 -9.57
CA VAL A 138 0.83 15.95 -9.42
C VAL A 138 1.90 14.90 -9.64
N ALA A 139 2.58 14.97 -10.77
CA ALA A 139 3.58 13.98 -11.15
C ALA A 139 4.83 14.05 -10.26
N LEU A 140 5.24 12.90 -9.73
CA LEU A 140 6.55 12.75 -9.12
C LEU A 140 7.63 12.67 -10.21
N GLU A 141 8.75 13.31 -9.98
CA GLU A 141 9.88 13.32 -10.89
C GLU A 141 10.95 12.34 -10.41
N LYS A 142 11.37 11.42 -11.28
CA LYS A 142 12.49 10.54 -10.96
C LYS A 142 13.80 11.28 -11.15
N GLN A 143 14.62 11.31 -10.11
CA GLN A 143 15.96 11.85 -10.10
C GLN A 143 17.00 10.76 -9.78
N ALA A 144 18.27 11.09 -9.80
CA ALA A 144 19.35 10.14 -9.58
C ALA A 144 19.30 9.49 -8.18
N ASP A 145 18.86 10.24 -7.18
CA ASP A 145 18.80 9.88 -5.77
C ASP A 145 17.40 9.49 -5.28
N GLY A 146 16.42 9.37 -6.19
CA GLY A 146 15.07 8.92 -5.85
C GLY A 146 13.95 9.65 -6.56
N TRP A 147 12.80 9.75 -5.89
CA TRP A 147 11.61 10.41 -6.39
C TRP A 147 11.39 11.74 -5.69
N PHE A 148 11.11 12.77 -6.47
CA PHE A 148 10.96 14.15 -6.04
C PHE A 148 9.54 14.67 -6.32
N CYS A 149 8.99 15.45 -5.38
CA CYS A 149 7.75 16.20 -5.56
C CYS A 149 8.09 17.68 -5.72
N ASP A 150 7.71 18.27 -6.85
CA ASP A 150 7.77 19.73 -7.05
C ASP A 150 6.67 20.40 -6.22
N MET A 151 7.05 20.99 -5.09
CA MET A 151 6.11 21.63 -4.16
C MET A 151 5.43 22.87 -4.77
N GLY A 152 6.06 23.52 -5.75
CA GLY A 152 5.45 24.64 -6.48
C GLY A 152 4.32 24.17 -7.41
N LYS A 153 4.53 23.03 -8.09
CA LYS A 153 3.46 22.39 -8.88
C LYS A 153 2.32 21.90 -7.97
N LEU A 154 2.66 21.33 -6.82
CA LEU A 154 1.67 20.90 -5.83
C LEU A 154 0.85 22.11 -5.35
N GLU A 155 1.48 23.20 -4.92
CA GLU A 155 0.79 24.41 -4.48
C GLU A 155 -0.14 24.98 -5.55
N ALA A 156 0.32 25.02 -6.81
CA ALA A 156 -0.51 25.51 -7.92
C ALA A 156 -1.80 24.68 -8.13
N VAL A 157 -1.77 23.39 -7.78
CA VAL A 157 -2.95 22.51 -7.83
C VAL A 157 -3.82 22.71 -6.58
N LEU A 158 -3.22 22.76 -5.39
CA LEU A 158 -3.93 22.97 -4.12
C LEU A 158 -4.66 24.33 -4.07
N ALA A 159 -4.11 25.36 -4.73
CA ALA A 159 -4.70 26.70 -4.80
C ALA A 159 -5.97 26.80 -5.67
N LYS A 160 -6.31 25.76 -6.44
CA LYS A 160 -7.50 25.76 -7.28
C LYS A 160 -8.75 25.65 -6.41
N PRO A 161 -9.79 26.45 -6.64
CA PRO A 161 -11.01 26.47 -5.81
C PRO A 161 -11.73 25.13 -5.73
N GLU A 162 -11.64 24.32 -6.78
CA GLU A 162 -12.23 22.98 -6.83
C GLU A 162 -11.44 21.92 -6.06
N CYS A 163 -10.18 22.18 -5.70
CA CYS A 163 -9.36 21.25 -4.93
C CYS A 163 -9.79 21.21 -3.45
N LYS A 164 -10.25 20.05 -2.96
CA LYS A 164 -10.75 19.90 -1.59
C LYS A 164 -9.96 18.92 -0.74
N ILE A 165 -9.34 17.94 -1.38
CA ILE A 165 -8.67 16.84 -0.69
C ILE A 165 -7.32 16.60 -1.33
N MET A 166 -6.30 16.36 -0.50
CA MET A 166 -5.07 15.69 -0.90
C MET A 166 -5.10 14.26 -0.37
N LEU A 167 -5.07 13.28 -1.27
CA LEU A 167 -4.92 11.87 -0.94
C LEU A 167 -3.44 11.49 -1.07
N LEU A 168 -2.76 11.48 0.07
CA LEU A 168 -1.35 11.15 0.20
C LEU A 168 -1.16 9.64 0.38
N CYS A 169 -0.22 9.03 -0.36
CA CYS A 169 0.27 7.69 -0.11
C CYS A 169 1.64 7.76 0.56
N SER A 170 1.76 7.28 1.79
CA SER A 170 2.99 7.42 2.60
C SER A 170 3.28 6.15 3.43
N PRO A 171 4.31 5.37 3.09
CA PRO A 171 5.17 5.43 1.90
C PRO A 171 4.41 5.24 0.57
N GLN A 172 4.97 5.79 -0.51
CA GLN A 172 4.29 5.88 -1.79
C GLN A 172 4.36 4.57 -2.60
N ASN A 173 3.22 4.10 -3.06
CA ASN A 173 3.09 3.01 -4.01
C ASN A 173 2.64 3.59 -5.37
N PRO A 174 3.37 3.33 -6.48
CA PRO A 174 4.34 2.24 -6.67
C PRO A 174 5.82 2.60 -6.47
N THR A 175 6.18 3.87 -6.29
CA THR A 175 7.58 4.32 -6.37
C THR A 175 8.46 3.87 -5.20
N GLY A 176 7.85 3.53 -4.05
CA GLY A 176 8.56 3.21 -2.83
C GLY A 176 9.22 4.42 -2.14
N LYS A 177 8.84 5.66 -2.55
CA LYS A 177 9.31 6.88 -1.90
C LYS A 177 8.87 6.92 -0.44
N VAL A 178 9.81 7.23 0.44
CA VAL A 178 9.57 7.64 1.83
C VAL A 178 9.67 9.15 1.89
N TRP A 179 8.64 9.82 2.38
CA TRP A 179 8.60 11.27 2.50
C TRP A 179 9.46 11.75 3.66
N THR A 180 10.23 12.81 3.45
CA THR A 180 10.99 13.45 4.53
C THR A 180 10.09 14.29 5.43
N CYS A 181 10.58 14.63 6.63
CA CYS A 181 9.86 15.53 7.53
C CYS A 181 9.57 16.87 6.88
N ASP A 182 10.58 17.46 6.24
CA ASP A 182 10.47 18.76 5.57
C ASP A 182 9.41 18.72 4.45
N GLU A 183 9.39 17.64 3.62
CA GLU A 183 8.37 17.48 2.58
C GLU A 183 6.95 17.40 3.17
N LEU A 184 6.78 16.61 4.24
CA LEU A 184 5.48 16.45 4.90
C LEU A 184 5.03 17.76 5.58
N GLU A 185 5.94 18.48 6.24
CA GLU A 185 5.63 19.79 6.85
C GLU A 185 5.22 20.82 5.81
N ILE A 186 5.95 20.89 4.67
CA ILE A 186 5.58 21.78 3.57
C ILE A 186 4.18 21.43 3.03
N MET A 187 3.90 20.13 2.81
CA MET A 187 2.58 19.70 2.36
C MET A 187 1.48 20.07 3.35
N ALA A 188 1.74 19.90 4.66
CA ALA A 188 0.79 20.26 5.71
C ALA A 188 0.48 21.77 5.71
N ASP A 189 1.53 22.61 5.60
CA ASP A 189 1.39 24.07 5.53
C ASP A 189 0.63 24.52 4.26
N LEU A 190 0.92 23.89 3.12
CA LEU A 190 0.22 24.20 1.86
C LEU A 190 -1.25 23.80 1.93
N CYS A 191 -1.57 22.61 2.44
CA CYS A 191 -2.94 22.14 2.59
C CYS A 191 -3.74 23.05 3.55
N GLU A 192 -3.17 23.43 4.70
CA GLU A 192 -3.81 24.34 5.64
C GLU A 192 -4.07 25.71 5.02
N ARG A 193 -3.07 26.29 4.35
CA ARG A 193 -3.15 27.59 3.67
C ARG A 193 -4.28 27.66 2.64
N HIS A 194 -4.47 26.58 1.89
CA HIS A 194 -5.49 26.52 0.83
C HIS A 194 -6.80 25.86 1.27
N GLY A 195 -6.93 25.49 2.56
CA GLY A 195 -8.16 24.86 3.10
C GLY A 195 -8.42 23.46 2.53
N VAL A 196 -7.37 22.74 2.12
CA VAL A 196 -7.43 21.39 1.59
C VAL A 196 -7.27 20.37 2.72
N ARG A 197 -8.17 19.41 2.83
CA ARG A 197 -8.12 18.31 3.81
C ARG A 197 -7.18 17.21 3.34
N VAL A 198 -6.54 16.52 4.30
CA VAL A 198 -5.58 15.47 3.97
C VAL A 198 -6.08 14.10 4.40
N ILE A 199 -6.10 13.15 3.45
CA ILE A 199 -6.25 11.72 3.71
C ILE A 199 -4.89 11.10 3.47
N SER A 200 -4.21 10.66 4.53
CA SER A 200 -2.93 9.95 4.42
C SER A 200 -3.17 8.44 4.48
N ASP A 201 -2.97 7.76 3.35
CA ASP A 201 -2.94 6.30 3.28
C ASP A 201 -1.54 5.82 3.65
N GLU A 202 -1.42 5.26 4.86
CA GLU A 202 -0.16 4.80 5.44
C GLU A 202 -0.11 3.27 5.57
N ILE A 203 -0.81 2.54 4.72
CA ILE A 203 -0.87 1.08 4.78
C ILE A 203 0.51 0.40 4.61
N HIS A 204 1.49 1.10 4.06
CA HIS A 204 2.87 0.62 3.88
C HIS A 204 3.84 1.13 4.95
N MET A 205 3.38 1.82 5.99
CA MET A 205 4.19 2.50 6.99
C MET A 205 5.25 1.62 7.65
N ASP A 206 4.98 0.33 7.81
CA ASP A 206 5.89 -0.63 8.42
C ASP A 206 6.95 -1.20 7.47
N MET A 207 6.83 -0.98 6.16
CA MET A 207 7.69 -1.58 5.13
C MET A 207 8.77 -0.61 4.64
N VAL A 208 9.58 -0.10 5.58
CA VAL A 208 10.68 0.83 5.32
C VAL A 208 12.00 0.18 5.74
N TRP A 209 13.04 0.34 4.91
CA TRP A 209 14.39 -0.20 5.10
C TRP A 209 15.51 0.72 4.64
N GLY A 210 15.19 1.94 4.24
CA GLY A 210 16.15 3.00 3.99
C GLY A 210 16.62 3.67 5.29
N GLU A 211 17.48 4.67 5.16
CA GLU A 211 17.92 5.50 6.30
C GLU A 211 16.80 6.46 6.76
N GLN A 212 15.93 6.87 5.84
CA GLN A 212 14.78 7.72 6.14
C GLN A 212 13.69 6.89 6.83
N PRO A 213 13.33 7.15 8.09
CA PRO A 213 12.21 6.49 8.75
C PRO A 213 10.89 6.97 8.17
N HIS A 214 9.85 6.13 8.29
CA HIS A 214 8.48 6.59 8.06
C HIS A 214 8.07 7.58 9.17
N ILE A 215 7.45 8.67 8.77
CA ILE A 215 6.90 9.69 9.69
C ILE A 215 5.38 9.66 9.52
N PRO A 216 4.62 9.22 10.53
CA PRO A 216 3.17 9.28 10.50
C PRO A 216 2.66 10.71 10.31
N TRP A 217 1.65 10.87 9.46
CA TRP A 217 1.08 12.20 9.15
C TRP A 217 0.66 12.97 10.40
N CYS A 218 0.15 12.29 11.41
CA CYS A 218 -0.25 12.92 12.67
C CYS A 218 0.87 13.69 13.39
N ASN A 219 2.14 13.45 13.07
CA ASN A 219 3.27 14.18 13.66
C ASN A 219 3.50 15.56 13.04
N VAL A 220 2.99 15.78 11.83
CA VAL A 220 3.17 17.04 11.07
C VAL A 220 1.83 17.70 10.71
N ALA A 221 0.72 17.03 10.98
CA ALA A 221 -0.61 17.40 10.52
C ALA A 221 -1.05 18.79 10.95
N ARG A 222 -1.76 19.48 10.05
CA ARG A 222 -2.44 20.74 10.27
C ARG A 222 -3.83 20.68 9.65
N GLY A 223 -4.75 21.50 10.15
CA GLY A 223 -6.13 21.54 9.64
C GLY A 223 -6.89 20.22 9.86
N ASP A 224 -7.78 19.87 8.94
CA ASP A 224 -8.55 18.63 8.96
C ASP A 224 -7.82 17.50 8.23
N TRP A 225 -7.64 16.39 8.88
CA TRP A 225 -6.91 15.24 8.33
C TRP A 225 -7.42 13.91 8.84
N ALA A 226 -7.07 12.86 8.11
CA ALA A 226 -7.20 11.47 8.51
C ALA A 226 -5.94 10.68 8.13
N LEU A 227 -5.43 9.87 9.04
CA LEU A 227 -4.42 8.85 8.79
C LEU A 227 -5.12 7.51 8.74
N LEU A 228 -4.93 6.74 7.68
CA LEU A 228 -5.57 5.45 7.45
C LEU A 228 -4.52 4.36 7.27
N THR A 229 -4.68 3.23 7.95
CA THR A 229 -3.72 2.13 7.87
C THR A 229 -4.34 0.78 8.23
N SER A 230 -3.56 -0.28 8.12
CA SER A 230 -3.91 -1.64 8.50
C SER A 230 -2.66 -2.50 8.63
N GLY A 231 -2.66 -3.46 9.53
CA GLY A 231 -1.63 -4.51 9.57
C GLY A 231 -1.66 -5.50 8.40
N SER A 232 -2.61 -5.32 7.46
CA SER A 232 -2.84 -6.28 6.37
C SER A 232 -1.65 -6.44 5.42
N LYS A 233 -0.89 -5.37 5.15
CA LYS A 233 0.31 -5.43 4.31
C LYS A 233 1.52 -5.92 5.09
N SER A 234 1.70 -5.41 6.31
CA SER A 234 2.82 -5.75 7.17
C SER A 234 2.83 -7.23 7.56
N PHE A 235 1.67 -7.80 7.80
CA PHE A 235 1.51 -9.17 8.29
C PHE A 235 0.84 -10.13 7.28
N ASN A 236 0.64 -9.69 6.05
CA ASN A 236 0.04 -10.51 4.98
C ASN A 236 -1.32 -11.11 5.36
N ILE A 237 -2.22 -10.27 5.87
CA ILE A 237 -3.58 -10.68 6.30
C ILE A 237 -4.72 -9.90 5.61
N PRO A 238 -4.60 -9.49 4.33
CA PRO A 238 -5.63 -8.64 3.70
C PRO A 238 -7.01 -9.32 3.59
N ALA A 239 -7.04 -10.65 3.51
CA ALA A 239 -8.28 -11.41 3.42
C ALA A 239 -9.11 -11.40 4.72
N LEU A 240 -8.54 -11.04 5.85
CA LEU A 240 -9.27 -10.91 7.11
C LEU A 240 -10.10 -9.62 7.20
N THR A 241 -9.98 -8.73 6.23
CA THR A 241 -10.75 -7.49 6.08
C THR A 241 -10.87 -6.65 7.36
N GLY A 242 -9.94 -5.77 7.57
CA GLY A 242 -9.92 -4.85 8.71
C GLY A 242 -8.89 -3.76 8.51
N ALA A 243 -9.30 -2.53 8.77
CA ALA A 243 -8.46 -1.36 8.75
C ALA A 243 -8.88 -0.42 9.89
N TYR A 244 -8.06 0.56 10.17
CA TYR A 244 -8.41 1.62 11.11
C TYR A 244 -7.80 2.94 10.64
N GLY A 245 -8.28 4.01 11.22
CA GLY A 245 -7.74 5.34 10.96
C GLY A 245 -7.76 6.19 12.21
N ILE A 246 -7.05 7.29 12.14
CA ILE A 246 -7.05 8.35 13.14
C ILE A 246 -7.69 9.56 12.49
N ILE A 247 -8.84 10.00 13.00
CA ILE A 247 -9.56 11.21 12.57
C ILE A 247 -9.65 12.12 13.78
N GLU A 248 -8.81 13.14 13.86
CA GLU A 248 -8.71 13.98 15.03
C GLU A 248 -9.93 14.90 15.19
N ASN A 249 -10.41 15.50 14.10
CA ASN A 249 -11.58 16.35 14.11
C ASN A 249 -12.83 15.54 14.52
N SER A 250 -13.42 15.87 15.67
CA SER A 250 -14.57 15.15 16.23
C SER A 250 -15.79 15.17 15.33
N SER A 251 -16.06 16.28 14.65
CA SER A 251 -17.21 16.39 13.73
C SER A 251 -17.05 15.48 12.51
N SER A 252 -15.87 15.46 11.91
CA SER A 252 -15.52 14.54 10.81
C SER A 252 -15.58 13.08 11.24
N ARG A 253 -15.08 12.79 12.45
CA ARG A 253 -15.12 11.45 13.03
C ARG A 253 -16.54 10.97 13.30
N ASP A 254 -17.37 11.80 13.89
CA ASP A 254 -18.77 11.47 14.18
C ASP A 254 -19.58 11.25 12.90
N ALA A 255 -19.35 12.09 11.87
CA ALA A 255 -19.94 11.92 10.55
C ALA A 255 -19.52 10.58 9.91
N TYR A 256 -18.22 10.24 9.97
CA TYR A 256 -17.69 8.96 9.49
C TYR A 256 -18.36 7.77 10.20
N LEU A 257 -18.41 7.79 11.54
CA LEU A 257 -18.99 6.69 12.33
C LEU A 257 -20.52 6.58 12.11
N SER A 258 -21.20 7.70 11.90
CA SER A 258 -22.64 7.73 11.55
C SER A 258 -22.88 7.08 10.19
N ALA A 259 -22.07 7.38 9.20
CA ALA A 259 -22.16 6.77 7.87
C ALA A 259 -21.83 5.27 7.90
N LEU A 260 -20.73 4.89 8.54
CA LEU A 260 -20.31 3.50 8.71
C LEU A 260 -21.42 2.63 9.32
N LYS A 261 -22.09 3.14 10.35
CA LYS A 261 -23.15 2.43 11.05
C LYS A 261 -24.52 2.56 10.36
N GLY A 262 -24.94 3.80 10.08
CA GLY A 262 -26.32 4.10 9.70
C GLY A 262 -26.60 3.88 8.22
N ARG A 263 -25.71 4.33 7.35
CA ARG A 263 -25.85 4.20 5.89
C ARG A 263 -25.36 2.85 5.38
N ASP A 264 -24.17 2.42 5.84
CA ASP A 264 -23.46 1.29 5.24
C ASP A 264 -23.59 -0.01 6.03
N GLY A 265 -24.03 0.05 7.29
CA GLY A 265 -24.26 -1.15 8.11
C GLY A 265 -22.98 -1.92 8.50
N LEU A 266 -21.81 -1.26 8.49
CA LEU A 266 -20.49 -1.88 8.64
C LEU A 266 -19.85 -1.64 10.03
N SER A 267 -20.66 -1.32 11.04
CA SER A 267 -20.13 -0.97 12.38
C SER A 267 -19.60 -2.17 13.19
N SER A 268 -19.90 -3.40 12.76
CA SER A 268 -19.43 -4.61 13.42
C SER A 268 -18.27 -5.22 12.63
N PRO A 269 -17.04 -5.16 13.16
CA PRO A 269 -15.87 -5.72 12.49
C PRO A 269 -15.88 -7.26 12.49
N SER A 270 -15.08 -7.85 11.61
CA SER A 270 -14.72 -9.25 11.72
C SER A 270 -13.93 -9.48 13.02
N VAL A 271 -14.43 -10.38 13.88
CA VAL A 271 -13.72 -10.73 15.11
C VAL A 271 -12.35 -11.33 14.83
N LEU A 272 -12.18 -12.04 13.71
CA LEU A 272 -10.89 -12.60 13.31
C LEU A 272 -9.91 -11.50 12.89
N ALA A 273 -10.41 -10.43 12.25
CA ALA A 273 -9.58 -9.26 11.93
C ALA A 273 -9.07 -8.57 13.20
N LEU A 274 -9.93 -8.35 14.20
CA LEU A 274 -9.52 -7.77 15.48
C LEU A 274 -8.49 -8.65 16.18
N THR A 275 -8.77 -9.95 16.30
CA THR A 275 -7.85 -10.93 16.90
C THR A 275 -6.48 -10.91 16.23
N ALA A 276 -6.46 -10.90 14.91
CA ALA A 276 -5.22 -10.87 14.13
C ALA A 276 -4.41 -9.57 14.34
N HIS A 277 -5.06 -8.40 14.31
CA HIS A 277 -4.40 -7.12 14.54
C HIS A 277 -3.87 -6.98 15.96
N ILE A 278 -4.62 -7.41 16.96
CA ILE A 278 -4.16 -7.39 18.36
C ILE A 278 -2.90 -8.26 18.51
N ALA A 279 -2.93 -9.49 18.04
CA ALA A 279 -1.77 -10.40 18.10
C ALA A 279 -0.57 -9.86 17.31
N ALA A 280 -0.81 -9.31 16.11
CA ALA A 280 0.21 -8.71 15.27
C ALA A 280 0.94 -7.57 16.00
N TYR A 281 0.20 -6.64 16.56
CA TYR A 281 0.76 -5.42 17.16
C TYR A 281 1.35 -5.63 18.55
N GLN A 282 0.88 -6.64 19.27
CA GLN A 282 1.45 -6.99 20.58
C GLN A 282 2.69 -7.89 20.47
N GLN A 283 2.78 -8.77 19.49
CA GLN A 283 3.77 -9.84 19.45
C GLN A 283 4.46 -10.02 18.10
N GLY A 284 4.00 -9.36 17.03
CA GLY A 284 4.44 -9.59 15.67
C GLY A 284 5.75 -8.90 15.26
N ALA A 285 6.23 -7.93 16.04
CA ALA A 285 7.41 -7.13 15.68
C ALA A 285 8.64 -7.98 15.29
N PRO A 286 9.05 -9.03 16.03
CA PRO A 286 10.22 -9.83 15.66
C PRO A 286 10.06 -10.57 14.33
N TRP A 287 8.83 -10.97 13.98
CA TRP A 287 8.56 -11.59 12.68
C TRP A 287 8.65 -10.57 11.54
N LEU A 288 8.09 -9.39 11.75
CA LEU A 288 8.12 -8.30 10.78
C LEU A 288 9.57 -7.81 10.53
N ASP A 289 10.39 -7.70 11.57
CA ASP A 289 11.80 -7.35 11.43
C ASP A 289 12.57 -8.37 10.57
N ALA A 290 12.34 -9.65 10.82
CA ALA A 290 12.93 -10.69 10.01
C ALA A 290 12.42 -10.68 8.56
N LEU A 291 11.13 -10.39 8.35
CA LEU A 291 10.53 -10.24 7.03
C LEU A 291 11.14 -9.05 6.26
N ARG A 292 11.31 -7.89 6.91
CA ARG A 292 11.95 -6.70 6.30
C ARG A 292 13.34 -7.02 5.77
N VAL A 293 14.14 -7.75 6.53
CA VAL A 293 15.48 -8.19 6.10
C VAL A 293 15.38 -9.06 4.85
N TYR A 294 14.48 -10.04 4.85
CA TYR A 294 14.29 -10.95 3.72
C TYR A 294 13.80 -10.24 2.46
N LEU A 295 12.86 -9.29 2.61
CA LEU A 295 12.32 -8.51 1.50
C LEU A 295 13.36 -7.56 0.90
N LYS A 296 14.15 -6.89 1.74
CA LYS A 296 15.27 -6.05 1.29
C LYS A 296 16.29 -6.89 0.49
N ASP A 297 16.60 -8.08 0.96
CA ASP A 297 17.51 -9.02 0.27
C ASP A 297 16.91 -9.47 -1.08
N ASN A 298 15.59 -9.70 -1.16
CA ASN A 298 14.91 -9.97 -2.42
C ASN A 298 14.99 -8.79 -3.40
N LEU A 299 14.81 -7.57 -2.93
CA LEU A 299 14.94 -6.38 -3.77
C LEU A 299 16.38 -6.17 -4.24
N THR A 300 17.37 -6.44 -3.38
CA THR A 300 18.79 -6.40 -3.74
C THR A 300 19.10 -7.42 -4.83
N TYR A 301 18.56 -8.64 -4.71
CA TYR A 301 18.69 -9.65 -5.76
C TYR A 301 18.13 -9.18 -7.11
N ILE A 302 16.96 -8.53 -7.12
CA ILE A 302 16.38 -7.94 -8.34
C ILE A 302 17.36 -6.93 -8.93
N ALA A 303 17.88 -6.00 -8.11
CA ALA A 303 18.82 -4.97 -8.55
C ALA A 303 20.08 -5.57 -9.17
N ASP A 304 20.70 -6.53 -8.50
CA ASP A 304 21.92 -7.20 -8.97
C ASP A 304 21.69 -7.88 -10.32
N LYS A 305 20.58 -8.62 -10.47
CA LYS A 305 20.30 -9.36 -11.71
C LYS A 305 19.91 -8.44 -12.87
N MET A 306 19.05 -7.45 -12.61
CA MET A 306 18.62 -6.50 -13.64
C MET A 306 19.78 -5.64 -14.13
N ASN A 307 20.59 -5.11 -13.21
CA ASN A 307 21.73 -4.25 -13.57
C ASN A 307 22.88 -5.05 -14.23
N ALA A 308 23.06 -6.32 -13.85
CA ALA A 308 24.00 -7.19 -14.55
C ALA A 308 23.56 -7.52 -15.98
N ALA A 309 22.25 -7.71 -16.20
CA ALA A 309 21.70 -8.00 -17.52
C ALA A 309 21.58 -6.75 -18.40
N PHE A 310 21.30 -5.60 -17.80
CA PHE A 310 21.04 -4.30 -18.45
C PHE A 310 21.67 -3.16 -17.62
N PRO A 311 22.99 -2.92 -17.76
CA PRO A 311 23.70 -1.94 -16.95
C PRO A 311 23.16 -0.51 -17.08
N GLU A 312 22.52 -0.19 -18.21
CA GLU A 312 21.91 1.10 -18.48
C GLU A 312 20.72 1.43 -17.57
N LEU A 313 20.11 0.42 -16.91
CA LEU A 313 19.02 0.65 -15.97
C LEU A 313 19.51 1.33 -14.70
N ASN A 314 20.69 0.94 -14.21
CA ASN A 314 21.23 1.42 -12.92
C ASN A 314 20.15 1.51 -11.83
N TRP A 315 19.28 0.46 -11.77
CA TRP A 315 18.14 0.46 -10.89
C TRP A 315 18.57 0.31 -9.44
N GLN A 316 18.04 1.18 -8.58
CA GLN A 316 18.28 1.15 -7.15
C GLN A 316 17.04 0.59 -6.45
N ILE A 317 17.25 -0.15 -5.35
CA ILE A 317 16.13 -0.64 -4.54
C ILE A 317 15.35 0.54 -3.96
N PRO A 318 14.01 0.45 -3.86
CA PRO A 318 13.20 1.50 -3.25
C PRO A 318 13.49 1.61 -1.76
N GLN A 319 13.24 2.78 -1.17
CA GLN A 319 13.38 3.01 0.26
C GLN A 319 12.34 2.24 1.10
N SER A 320 11.24 1.87 0.48
CA SER A 320 10.11 1.18 1.13
C SER A 320 9.37 0.28 0.16
N THR A 321 8.43 -0.47 0.67
CA THR A 321 7.55 -1.43 0.00
C THR A 321 8.30 -2.63 -0.61
N TYR A 322 7.66 -3.76 -0.70
CA TYR A 322 8.19 -4.94 -1.40
C TYR A 322 7.81 -4.99 -2.88
N LEU A 323 7.51 -3.81 -3.44
CA LEU A 323 7.05 -3.64 -4.81
C LEU A 323 8.18 -3.01 -5.63
N ALA A 324 8.91 -3.82 -6.40
CA ALA A 324 9.97 -3.34 -7.26
C ALA A 324 9.37 -2.56 -8.45
N TRP A 325 9.53 -1.25 -8.45
CA TRP A 325 9.13 -0.35 -9.51
C TRP A 325 10.32 -0.13 -10.44
N LEU A 326 10.35 -0.89 -11.54
CA LEU A 326 11.48 -0.96 -12.46
C LEU A 326 11.26 0.00 -13.64
N ASP A 327 12.17 0.95 -13.79
CA ASP A 327 12.20 1.89 -14.92
C ASP A 327 12.90 1.23 -16.11
N LEU A 328 12.15 0.84 -17.12
CA LEU A 328 12.65 0.20 -18.33
C LEU A 328 12.79 1.18 -19.51
N ARG A 329 12.49 2.48 -19.33
CA ARG A 329 12.58 3.50 -20.39
C ARG A 329 13.96 3.61 -21.03
N PRO A 330 15.08 3.42 -20.30
CA PRO A 330 16.41 3.40 -20.93
C PRO A 330 16.59 2.30 -21.99
N LEU A 331 15.77 1.24 -21.94
CA LEU A 331 15.82 0.13 -22.90
C LEU A 331 15.01 0.40 -24.17
N ASN A 332 14.14 1.44 -24.17
CA ASN A 332 13.28 1.84 -25.29
C ASN A 332 12.46 0.69 -25.90
N ILE A 333 11.83 -0.10 -25.04
CA ILE A 333 11.00 -1.24 -25.41
C ILE A 333 9.50 -0.88 -25.35
N ASP A 334 8.71 -1.53 -26.19
CA ASP A 334 7.24 -1.35 -26.19
C ASP A 334 6.61 -2.12 -25.04
N ASP A 335 5.77 -1.46 -24.24
CA ASP A 335 5.11 -2.04 -23.07
C ASP A 335 4.22 -3.25 -23.44
N ASN A 336 3.52 -3.20 -24.57
CA ASN A 336 2.62 -4.27 -25.00
C ASN A 336 3.41 -5.48 -25.52
N ALA A 337 4.51 -5.23 -26.25
CA ALA A 337 5.42 -6.30 -26.70
C ALA A 337 6.03 -7.01 -25.51
N LEU A 338 6.46 -6.26 -24.48
CA LEU A 338 6.98 -6.84 -23.23
C LEU A 338 5.93 -7.69 -22.50
N GLN A 339 4.71 -7.16 -22.33
CA GLN A 339 3.63 -7.90 -21.67
C GLN A 339 3.29 -9.18 -22.43
N LYS A 340 3.26 -9.12 -23.78
CA LYS A 340 3.03 -10.30 -24.62
C LYS A 340 4.13 -11.35 -24.43
N ALA A 341 5.41 -10.95 -24.43
CA ALA A 341 6.52 -11.87 -24.22
C ALA A 341 6.49 -12.51 -22.82
N LEU A 342 6.21 -11.71 -21.77
CA LEU A 342 6.05 -12.21 -20.41
C LEU A 342 4.97 -13.29 -20.31
N ILE A 343 3.79 -13.06 -20.90
CA ILE A 343 2.63 -13.95 -20.81
C ILE A 343 2.81 -15.19 -21.68
N GLU A 344 3.14 -14.99 -22.98
CA GLU A 344 3.13 -16.09 -23.95
C GLU A 344 4.39 -16.96 -23.89
N GLN A 345 5.58 -16.35 -23.71
CA GLN A 345 6.85 -17.04 -23.77
C GLN A 345 7.35 -17.47 -22.39
N GLU A 346 7.37 -16.53 -21.43
CA GLU A 346 7.97 -16.77 -20.11
C GLU A 346 6.98 -17.26 -19.04
N LYS A 347 5.68 -17.21 -19.31
CA LYS A 347 4.61 -17.60 -18.36
C LYS A 347 4.69 -16.87 -17.02
N VAL A 348 5.01 -15.59 -17.06
CA VAL A 348 5.15 -14.74 -15.89
C VAL A 348 4.17 -13.55 -15.97
N ALA A 349 3.44 -13.29 -14.87
CA ALA A 349 2.55 -12.15 -14.74
C ALA A 349 3.19 -11.06 -13.89
N ILE A 350 3.55 -9.93 -14.49
CA ILE A 350 4.10 -8.74 -13.82
C ILE A 350 3.21 -7.56 -14.21
N MET A 351 2.92 -6.67 -13.26
CA MET A 351 2.04 -5.52 -13.50
C MET A 351 2.71 -4.52 -14.44
N PRO A 352 2.05 -4.17 -15.58
CA PRO A 352 2.53 -3.08 -16.42
C PRO A 352 2.37 -1.75 -15.72
N GLY A 353 3.36 -0.86 -15.92
CA GLY A 353 3.39 0.41 -15.21
C GLY A 353 2.28 1.37 -15.55
N TYR A 354 1.74 1.33 -16.78
CA TYR A 354 0.60 2.18 -17.19
C TYR A 354 -0.68 1.92 -16.37
N THR A 355 -0.76 0.82 -15.60
CA THR A 355 -1.84 0.59 -14.63
C THR A 355 -1.88 1.65 -13.53
N TYR A 356 -0.76 2.33 -13.29
CA TYR A 356 -0.58 3.32 -12.22
C TYR A 356 -0.66 4.77 -12.72
N GLY A 357 -1.11 4.97 -13.96
CA GLY A 357 -1.20 6.27 -14.64
C GLY A 357 -0.25 6.37 -15.83
N GLU A 358 -0.41 7.44 -16.62
CA GLU A 358 0.40 7.67 -17.82
C GLU A 358 1.91 7.79 -17.51
N GLU A 359 2.27 8.32 -16.35
CA GLU A 359 3.66 8.42 -15.88
C GLU A 359 4.30 7.06 -15.61
N GLY A 360 3.49 6.01 -15.52
CA GLY A 360 3.95 4.63 -15.37
C GLY A 360 4.34 3.93 -16.66
N ARG A 361 4.16 4.57 -17.84
CA ARG A 361 4.59 3.97 -19.12
C ARG A 361 6.10 3.74 -19.14
N GLY A 362 6.50 2.59 -19.68
CA GLY A 362 7.89 2.16 -19.68
C GLY A 362 8.39 1.63 -18.32
N PHE A 363 7.48 1.44 -17.35
CA PHE A 363 7.78 0.80 -16.08
C PHE A 363 7.07 -0.55 -15.95
N VAL A 364 7.56 -1.37 -15.04
CA VAL A 364 6.84 -2.55 -14.54
C VAL A 364 6.92 -2.59 -13.02
N ARG A 365 5.87 -3.14 -12.36
CA ARG A 365 5.86 -3.36 -10.92
C ARG A 365 5.87 -4.85 -10.61
N LEU A 366 6.98 -5.35 -10.04
CA LEU A 366 7.18 -6.72 -9.62
C LEU A 366 7.05 -6.82 -8.10
N ASN A 367 6.16 -7.69 -7.62
CA ASN A 367 6.00 -7.98 -6.19
C ASN A 367 7.13 -8.92 -5.72
N ALA A 368 8.02 -8.44 -4.84
CA ALA A 368 9.12 -9.21 -4.27
C ALA A 368 8.74 -10.00 -3.00
N GLY A 369 7.46 -9.94 -2.57
CA GLY A 369 6.93 -10.61 -1.38
C GLY A 369 6.70 -12.10 -1.58
N CYS A 370 7.73 -12.83 -1.95
CA CYS A 370 7.68 -14.26 -2.20
C CYS A 370 9.01 -14.97 -1.86
N PRO A 371 9.01 -16.31 -1.72
CA PRO A 371 10.25 -17.08 -1.56
C PRO A 371 11.25 -16.83 -2.70
N ARG A 372 12.53 -16.80 -2.37
CA ARG A 372 13.62 -16.55 -3.31
C ARG A 372 13.55 -17.45 -4.56
N SER A 373 13.23 -18.73 -4.39
CA SER A 373 13.10 -19.69 -5.50
C SER A 373 12.02 -19.33 -6.52
N LYS A 374 10.94 -18.65 -6.08
CA LYS A 374 9.93 -18.10 -6.98
C LYS A 374 10.44 -16.81 -7.64
N LEU A 375 11.04 -15.91 -6.85
CA LEU A 375 11.58 -14.66 -7.35
C LEU A 375 12.61 -14.85 -8.46
N GLU A 376 13.51 -15.83 -8.30
CA GLU A 376 14.52 -16.18 -9.30
C GLU A 376 13.90 -16.50 -10.66
N LYS A 377 12.82 -17.27 -10.68
CA LYS A 377 12.08 -17.59 -11.91
C LYS A 377 11.45 -16.35 -12.55
N GLY A 378 10.82 -15.50 -11.73
CA GLY A 378 10.19 -14.27 -12.22
C GLY A 378 11.18 -13.28 -12.80
N VAL A 379 12.31 -13.08 -12.13
CA VAL A 379 13.39 -12.19 -12.61
C VAL A 379 14.05 -12.73 -13.87
N ALA A 380 14.31 -14.04 -13.94
CA ALA A 380 14.83 -14.67 -15.16
C ALA A 380 13.85 -14.49 -16.34
N GLY A 381 12.55 -14.73 -16.11
CA GLY A 381 11.52 -14.52 -17.13
C GLY A 381 11.43 -13.07 -17.59
N LEU A 382 11.53 -12.10 -16.66
CA LEU A 382 11.56 -10.68 -17.02
C LEU A 382 12.78 -10.34 -17.90
N ILE A 383 13.95 -10.82 -17.54
CA ILE A 383 15.19 -10.61 -18.32
C ILE A 383 15.06 -11.22 -19.72
N ASN A 384 14.54 -12.45 -19.83
CA ASN A 384 14.35 -13.12 -21.13
C ASN A 384 13.33 -12.38 -22.01
N ALA A 385 12.17 -12.00 -21.42
CA ALA A 385 11.14 -11.23 -22.14
C ALA A 385 11.68 -9.90 -22.67
N ILE A 386 12.47 -9.16 -21.86
CA ILE A 386 13.13 -7.92 -22.30
C ILE A 386 14.06 -8.20 -23.49
N ARG A 387 14.90 -9.25 -23.42
CA ARG A 387 15.83 -9.62 -24.52
C ARG A 387 15.09 -10.01 -25.80
N ALA A 388 13.92 -10.61 -25.67
CA ALA A 388 13.13 -11.04 -26.83
C ALA A 388 12.46 -9.87 -27.58
N VAL A 389 12.23 -8.72 -26.93
CA VAL A 389 11.54 -7.55 -27.50
C VAL A 389 12.46 -6.36 -27.75
N ARG A 390 13.71 -6.43 -27.33
CA ARG A 390 14.75 -5.43 -27.60
C ARG A 390 15.44 -5.70 -28.92
#